data_3897d691c55ad3c88c1657027b5e8bf0
#
_entry.id   3897d691c55ad3c88c1657027b5e8bf0
#
_cell.length_a   1.000
_cell.length_b   1.000
_cell.length_c   1.000
_cell.angle_alpha   90.00
_cell.angle_beta   90.00
_cell.angle_gamma   90.00
#
_symmetry.space_group_name_H-M   'P 1'
#
loop_
_entity.id
_entity.type
_entity.pdbx_description
1 polymer ?
#
loop_
_entity_poly.entity_id
_entity_poly.type
_entity_poly.pdbx_seq_one_letter_code
_entity_poly.pdbx_strand_id
1 'polypeptide(L)'
;MYLLKTEQTFDSAHFLSDYQGKCRNLHGHQWRVIVEICGKTLSIDTQTRDMLVDFGDLKHDLKTETDFFDHALIIEKGSLKPTTLTALQEENFKIVELPFRPTAERMASYFYTKMKFHGYTLRRVIVYETPKNCAIYEE
;
A
#
# COMPACT_ATOMS: atom_id res chain seq x y z
N MET A 1 -23.12 9.48 -8.83
CA MET A 1 -21.93 8.77 -8.32
C MET A 1 -21.00 9.77 -7.68
N TYR A 2 -20.75 9.61 -6.40
CA TYR A 2 -19.76 10.40 -5.66
C TYR A 2 -18.44 9.65 -5.63
N LEU A 3 -17.34 10.37 -5.70
CA LEU A 3 -15.98 9.84 -5.59
C LEU A 3 -15.25 10.64 -4.51
N LEU A 4 -14.64 9.94 -3.56
CA LEU A 4 -13.75 10.56 -2.58
C LEU A 4 -12.35 9.97 -2.75
N LYS A 5 -11.36 10.80 -2.50
CA LYS A 5 -9.96 10.44 -2.64
C LYS A 5 -9.17 10.86 -1.40
N THR A 6 -8.33 9.99 -0.92
CA THR A 6 -7.31 10.31 0.09
C THR A 6 -5.99 9.65 -0.27
N GLU A 7 -4.90 10.12 0.36
CA GLU A 7 -3.58 9.55 0.12
C GLU A 7 -2.73 9.51 1.38
N GLN A 8 -1.78 8.59 1.39
CA GLN A 8 -0.74 8.46 2.39
C GLN A 8 0.59 8.15 1.71
N THR A 9 1.69 8.50 2.37
CA THR A 9 3.04 8.14 1.95
C THR A 9 3.69 7.26 3.00
N PHE A 10 4.62 6.43 2.56
CA PHE A 10 5.52 5.69 3.44
C PHE A 10 6.87 5.50 2.78
N ASP A 11 7.91 5.41 3.58
CA ASP A 11 9.28 5.17 3.12
C ASP A 11 9.62 3.71 3.37
N SER A 12 10.09 3.00 2.35
CA SER A 12 10.51 1.62 2.52
C SER A 12 11.58 1.23 1.50
N ALA A 13 12.35 0.21 1.88
CA ALA A 13 13.29 -0.44 0.99
C ALA A 13 12.66 -1.70 0.38
N HIS A 14 13.10 -2.06 -0.79
CA HIS A 14 12.75 -3.30 -1.46
C HIS A 14 13.79 -3.68 -2.52
N PHE A 15 13.60 -4.85 -3.10
CA PHE A 15 14.31 -5.29 -4.30
C PHE A 15 13.44 -6.28 -5.05
N LEU A 16 13.72 -6.46 -6.34
CA LEU A 16 13.02 -7.42 -7.18
C LEU A 16 13.89 -8.67 -7.35
N SER A 17 13.48 -9.77 -6.73
CA SER A 17 14.13 -11.07 -6.89
C SER A 17 13.93 -11.63 -8.30
N ASP A 18 14.91 -12.39 -8.79
CA ASP A 18 14.88 -13.04 -10.11
C ASP A 18 14.64 -12.05 -11.26
N TYR A 19 15.13 -10.84 -11.12
CA TYR A 19 14.99 -9.77 -12.10
C TYR A 19 16.36 -9.33 -12.61
N GLN A 20 16.47 -9.16 -13.93
CA GLN A 20 17.69 -8.68 -14.59
C GLN A 20 17.56 -7.19 -14.90
N GLY A 21 18.03 -6.36 -13.99
CA GLY A 21 18.00 -4.90 -14.08
C GLY A 21 18.41 -4.29 -12.74
N LYS A 22 18.51 -2.97 -12.70
CA LYS A 22 19.00 -2.26 -11.49
C LYS A 22 18.13 -2.49 -10.26
N CYS A 23 16.83 -2.72 -10.44
CA CYS A 23 15.88 -2.92 -9.34
C CYS A 23 16.05 -4.25 -8.60
N ARG A 24 16.92 -5.15 -9.09
CA ARG A 24 17.35 -6.34 -8.33
C ARG A 24 18.16 -5.96 -7.08
N ASN A 25 18.76 -4.78 -7.08
CA ASN A 25 19.54 -4.30 -5.96
C ASN A 25 18.64 -3.71 -4.89
N LEU A 26 19.11 -3.82 -3.64
CA LEU A 26 18.42 -3.20 -2.51
C LEU A 26 18.42 -1.68 -2.68
N HIS A 27 17.23 -1.09 -2.66
CA HIS A 27 17.02 0.35 -2.80
C HIS A 27 15.73 0.76 -2.11
N GLY A 28 15.50 2.06 -1.98
CA GLY A 28 14.33 2.59 -1.30
C GLY A 28 13.59 3.64 -2.09
N HIS A 29 12.33 3.83 -1.73
CA HIS A 29 11.44 4.83 -2.28
C HIS A 29 10.59 5.48 -1.19
N GLN A 30 10.14 6.70 -1.46
CA GLN A 30 8.96 7.24 -0.82
C GLN A 30 7.76 6.84 -1.67
N TRP A 31 7.01 5.85 -1.18
CA TRP A 31 5.79 5.38 -1.82
C TRP A 31 4.63 6.31 -1.54
N ARG A 32 3.76 6.52 -2.50
CA ARG A 32 2.53 7.28 -2.33
C ARG A 32 1.35 6.43 -2.76
N VAL A 33 0.43 6.20 -1.84
CA VAL A 33 -0.77 5.40 -2.07
C VAL A 33 -1.98 6.33 -2.09
N ILE A 34 -2.70 6.33 -3.20
CA ILE A 34 -3.93 7.08 -3.38
C ILE A 34 -5.08 6.08 -3.47
N VAL A 35 -6.10 6.29 -2.65
CA VAL A 35 -7.32 5.47 -2.65
C VAL A 35 -8.48 6.33 -3.12
N GLU A 36 -9.22 5.85 -4.11
CA GLU A 36 -10.48 6.44 -4.57
C GLU A 36 -11.63 5.48 -4.25
N ILE A 37 -12.55 5.95 -3.42
CA ILE A 37 -13.80 5.24 -3.09
C ILE A 37 -14.98 5.85 -3.83
N CYS A 38 -16.04 5.09 -3.98
CA CYS A 38 -17.22 5.55 -4.69
C CYS A 38 -18.52 5.12 -4.01
N GLY A 39 -19.60 5.87 -4.30
CA GLY A 39 -20.93 5.53 -3.84
C GLY A 39 -22.01 6.35 -4.54
N LYS A 40 -23.22 5.84 -4.55
CA LYS A 40 -24.36 6.50 -5.22
C LYS A 40 -25.18 7.35 -4.27
N THR A 41 -25.17 7.04 -2.99
CA THR A 41 -26.00 7.68 -1.96
C THR A 41 -25.14 8.22 -0.84
N LEU A 42 -25.58 9.28 -0.23
CA LEU A 42 -24.95 9.87 0.96
C LEU A 42 -25.67 9.35 2.22
N SER A 43 -24.95 9.38 3.33
CA SER A 43 -25.48 9.00 4.63
C SER A 43 -26.61 9.93 5.07
N ILE A 44 -27.60 9.36 5.76
CA ILE A 44 -28.68 10.10 6.43
C ILE A 44 -28.46 10.15 7.95
N ASP A 45 -27.43 9.46 8.45
CA ASP A 45 -27.12 9.45 9.89
C ASP A 45 -26.67 10.83 10.36
N THR A 46 -27.01 11.18 11.58
CA THR A 46 -26.73 12.52 12.12
C THR A 46 -25.26 12.89 12.04
N GLN A 47 -24.36 11.97 12.38
CA GLN A 47 -22.91 12.22 12.42
C GLN A 47 -22.32 12.43 11.01
N THR A 48 -22.73 11.62 10.04
CA THR A 48 -22.15 11.59 8.69
C THR A 48 -23.12 12.08 7.61
N ARG A 49 -24.18 12.80 8.02
CA ARG A 49 -25.20 13.28 7.08
C ARG A 49 -24.59 14.04 5.92
N ASP A 50 -25.07 13.70 4.74
CA ASP A 50 -24.62 14.25 3.46
C ASP A 50 -23.15 13.94 3.11
N MET A 51 -22.54 12.94 3.78
CA MET A 51 -21.23 12.43 3.48
C MET A 51 -21.34 11.03 2.84
N LEU A 52 -20.40 10.69 1.98
CA LEU A 52 -20.20 9.30 1.55
C LEU A 52 -19.57 8.48 2.67
N VAL A 53 -18.48 8.99 3.22
CA VAL A 53 -17.81 8.55 4.45
C VAL A 53 -17.13 9.77 5.08
N ASP A 54 -16.73 9.67 6.34
CA ASP A 54 -15.88 10.66 6.98
C ASP A 54 -14.45 10.56 6.43
N PHE A 55 -13.88 11.69 6.00
CA PHE A 55 -12.48 11.71 5.52
C PHE A 55 -11.48 11.32 6.62
N GLY A 56 -11.78 11.61 7.89
CA GLY A 56 -10.95 11.22 9.00
C GLY A 56 -10.83 9.70 9.12
N ASP A 57 -11.95 8.99 9.00
CA ASP A 57 -11.98 7.53 9.03
C ASP A 57 -11.23 6.93 7.84
N LEU A 58 -11.50 7.43 6.63
CA LEU A 58 -10.85 6.96 5.42
C LEU A 58 -9.32 7.16 5.48
N LYS A 59 -8.87 8.32 5.95
CA LYS A 59 -7.44 8.61 6.15
C LYS A 59 -6.81 7.72 7.21
N HIS A 60 -7.50 7.51 8.32
CA HIS A 60 -7.01 6.67 9.41
C HIS A 60 -6.82 5.23 8.95
N ASP A 61 -7.80 4.67 8.25
CA ASP A 61 -7.75 3.30 7.77
C ASP A 61 -6.63 3.10 6.74
N LEU A 62 -6.49 4.04 5.80
CA LEU A 62 -5.37 3.99 4.86
C LEU A 62 -4.01 4.12 5.58
N LYS A 63 -3.92 5.00 6.57
CA LYS A 63 -2.70 5.17 7.37
C LYS A 63 -2.33 3.88 8.09
N THR A 64 -3.29 3.18 8.66
CA THR A 64 -3.07 1.89 9.32
C THR A 64 -2.42 0.89 8.35
N GLU A 65 -2.88 0.82 7.11
CA GLU A 65 -2.34 -0.09 6.12
C GLU A 65 -0.95 0.34 5.62
N THR A 66 -0.71 1.65 5.45
CA THR A 66 0.60 2.14 5.01
C THR A 66 1.66 2.11 6.11
N ASP A 67 1.27 2.33 7.37
CA ASP A 67 2.19 2.25 8.52
C ASP A 67 2.79 0.85 8.69
N PHE A 68 2.08 -0.18 8.24
CA PHE A 68 2.60 -1.56 8.22
C PHE A 68 3.89 -1.68 7.40
N PHE A 69 4.04 -0.87 6.36
CA PHE A 69 5.21 -0.87 5.47
C PHE A 69 6.21 0.23 5.78
N ASP A 70 5.82 1.22 6.58
CA ASP A 70 6.67 2.39 6.79
C ASP A 70 7.95 2.02 7.54
N HIS A 71 9.09 2.48 7.02
CA HIS A 71 10.43 2.18 7.51
C HIS A 71 10.74 0.67 7.55
N ALA A 72 10.15 -0.10 6.64
CA ALA A 72 10.39 -1.52 6.51
C ALA A 72 11.29 -1.85 5.31
N LEU A 73 11.90 -3.03 5.37
CA LEU A 73 12.38 -3.75 4.20
C LEU A 73 11.25 -4.68 3.74
N ILE A 74 10.75 -4.45 2.54
CA ILE A 74 9.68 -5.27 1.96
C ILE A 74 10.31 -6.29 1.02
N ILE A 75 10.07 -7.56 1.28
CA ILE A 75 10.63 -8.66 0.48
C ILE A 75 9.57 -9.67 0.06
N GLU A 76 9.80 -10.31 -1.05
CA GLU A 76 9.09 -11.54 -1.39
C GLU A 76 9.59 -12.67 -0.50
N LYS A 77 8.69 -13.43 0.09
CA LYS A 77 9.03 -14.57 0.95
C LYS A 77 9.95 -15.55 0.21
N GLY A 78 11.05 -15.92 0.85
CA GLY A 78 12.04 -16.84 0.26
C GLY A 78 13.03 -16.18 -0.72
N SER A 79 13.00 -14.87 -0.90
CA SER A 79 13.89 -14.16 -1.84
C SER A 79 15.29 -13.91 -1.29
N LEU A 80 15.46 -13.94 0.02
CA LEU A 80 16.78 -13.84 0.66
C LEU A 80 17.27 -15.22 1.11
N LYS A 81 18.59 -15.41 1.14
CA LYS A 81 19.19 -16.57 1.78
C LYS A 81 18.77 -16.60 3.25
N PRO A 82 18.48 -17.79 3.84
CA PRO A 82 18.10 -17.90 5.25
C PRO A 82 19.08 -17.23 6.21
N THR A 83 20.39 -17.36 5.95
CA THR A 83 21.44 -16.72 6.77
C THR A 83 21.38 -15.19 6.73
N THR A 84 21.09 -14.61 5.57
CA THR A 84 20.94 -13.16 5.41
C THR A 84 19.69 -12.66 6.12
N LEU A 85 18.56 -13.33 5.94
CA LEU A 85 17.31 -12.97 6.61
C LEU A 85 17.47 -13.04 8.14
N THR A 86 18.07 -14.11 8.65
CA THR A 86 18.33 -14.27 10.09
C THR A 86 19.21 -13.15 10.62
N ALA A 87 20.29 -12.79 9.92
CA ALA A 87 21.18 -11.72 10.32
C ALA A 87 20.45 -10.37 10.42
N LEU A 88 19.61 -10.05 9.44
CA LEU A 88 18.80 -8.81 9.47
C LEU A 88 17.77 -8.82 10.60
N GLN A 89 17.16 -9.96 10.89
CA GLN A 89 16.23 -10.12 12.01
C GLN A 89 16.94 -9.95 13.35
N GLU A 90 18.16 -10.46 13.49
CA GLU A 90 18.98 -10.28 14.69
C GLU A 90 19.38 -8.81 14.93
N GLU A 91 19.47 -8.00 13.87
CA GLU A 91 19.65 -6.55 13.98
C GLU A 91 18.35 -5.83 14.39
N ASN A 92 17.24 -6.53 14.53
CA ASN A 92 15.92 -5.96 14.85
C ASN A 92 15.37 -5.00 13.78
N PHE A 93 15.77 -5.15 12.52
CA PHE A 93 15.17 -4.41 11.43
C PHE A 93 13.71 -4.86 11.20
N LYS A 94 12.86 -3.88 10.86
CA LYS A 94 11.48 -4.16 10.46
C LYS A 94 11.49 -4.76 9.05
N ILE A 95 11.07 -6.02 8.94
CA ILE A 95 11.01 -6.76 7.68
C ILE A 95 9.58 -7.19 7.45
N VAL A 96 9.05 -6.89 6.27
CA VAL A 96 7.73 -7.34 5.83
C VAL A 96 7.92 -8.34 4.69
N GLU A 97 7.53 -9.59 4.94
CA GLU A 97 7.54 -10.65 3.94
C GLU A 97 6.18 -10.75 3.27
N LEU A 98 6.16 -10.62 1.95
CA LEU A 98 4.95 -10.75 1.14
C LEU A 98 5.00 -12.04 0.31
N PRO A 99 3.85 -12.64 -0.03
CA PRO A 99 3.79 -13.81 -0.89
C PRO A 99 3.98 -13.50 -2.38
N PHE A 100 4.43 -12.29 -2.70
CA PHE A 100 4.65 -11.82 -4.06
C PHE A 100 5.82 -10.83 -4.11
N ARG A 101 6.35 -10.63 -5.29
CA ARG A 101 7.36 -9.61 -5.57
C ARG A 101 6.76 -8.22 -5.32
N PRO A 102 7.40 -7.34 -4.50
CA PRO A 102 6.83 -6.03 -4.13
C PRO A 102 6.97 -5.00 -5.25
N THR A 103 6.24 -5.19 -6.34
CA THR A 103 6.10 -4.25 -7.44
C THR A 103 4.96 -3.26 -7.16
N ALA A 104 4.95 -2.11 -7.83
CA ALA A 104 3.88 -1.11 -7.70
C ALA A 104 2.51 -1.71 -8.03
N GLU A 105 2.44 -2.59 -9.02
CA GLU A 105 1.20 -3.27 -9.44
C GLU A 105 0.65 -4.18 -8.33
N ARG A 106 1.51 -4.98 -7.72
CA ARG A 106 1.10 -5.88 -6.63
C ARG A 106 0.76 -5.11 -5.36
N MET A 107 1.48 -4.03 -5.09
CA MET A 107 1.15 -3.15 -3.96
C MET A 107 -0.20 -2.46 -4.18
N ALA A 108 -0.51 -2.03 -5.41
CA ALA A 108 -1.82 -1.43 -5.71
C ALA A 108 -2.97 -2.41 -5.46
N SER A 109 -2.87 -3.64 -5.93
CA SER A 109 -3.90 -4.67 -5.67
C SER A 109 -3.97 -5.06 -4.18
N TYR A 110 -2.84 -5.06 -3.48
CA TYR A 110 -2.79 -5.31 -2.04
C TYR A 110 -3.59 -4.25 -1.26
N PHE A 111 -3.29 -2.96 -1.48
CA PHE A 111 -4.01 -1.89 -0.79
C PHE A 111 -5.50 -1.85 -1.18
N TYR A 112 -5.83 -2.15 -2.44
CA TYR A 112 -7.23 -2.30 -2.87
C TYR A 112 -7.96 -3.33 -2.01
N THR A 113 -7.38 -4.53 -1.88
CA THR A 113 -7.95 -5.61 -1.08
C THR A 113 -8.08 -5.21 0.39
N LYS A 114 -7.06 -4.57 0.96
CA LYS A 114 -7.08 -4.13 2.36
C LYS A 114 -8.18 -3.10 2.62
N MET A 115 -8.29 -2.09 1.77
CA MET A 115 -9.32 -1.07 1.94
C MET A 115 -10.74 -1.63 1.70
N LYS A 116 -10.88 -2.63 0.83
CA LYS A 116 -12.13 -3.37 0.68
C LYS A 116 -12.53 -4.10 1.96
N PHE A 117 -11.57 -4.67 2.69
CA PHE A 117 -11.80 -5.29 4.00
C PHE A 117 -12.22 -4.30 5.09
N HIS A 118 -11.81 -3.03 4.99
CA HIS A 118 -12.33 -1.95 5.85
C HIS A 118 -13.78 -1.58 5.53
N GLY A 119 -14.37 -2.15 4.49
CA GLY A 119 -15.77 -1.94 4.12
C GLY A 119 -16.01 -0.88 3.05
N TYR A 120 -14.96 -0.33 2.45
CA TYR A 120 -15.10 0.67 1.40
C TYR A 120 -15.44 0.05 0.04
N THR A 121 -16.27 0.75 -0.72
CA THR A 121 -16.48 0.46 -2.14
C THR A 121 -15.42 1.22 -2.93
N LEU A 122 -14.43 0.48 -3.44
CA LEU A 122 -13.29 1.08 -4.14
C LEU A 122 -13.64 1.38 -5.59
N ARG A 123 -13.25 2.55 -6.07
CA ARG A 123 -13.14 2.84 -7.49
C ARG A 123 -11.80 2.32 -8.04
N ARG A 124 -10.71 2.69 -7.37
CA ARG A 124 -9.35 2.26 -7.72
C ARG A 124 -8.35 2.60 -6.63
N VAL A 125 -7.19 1.99 -6.72
CA VAL A 125 -6.01 2.36 -5.93
C VAL A 125 -4.85 2.66 -6.87
N ILE A 126 -4.11 3.72 -6.57
CA ILE A 126 -2.94 4.16 -7.34
C ILE A 126 -1.73 4.11 -6.41
N VAL A 127 -0.68 3.44 -6.81
CA VAL A 127 0.57 3.37 -6.05
C VAL A 127 1.70 3.97 -6.88
N TYR A 128 2.24 5.08 -6.40
CA TYR A 128 3.45 5.69 -6.95
C TYR A 128 4.66 5.09 -6.23
N GLU A 129 5.51 4.44 -6.99
CA GLU A 129 6.83 4.00 -6.53
C GLU A 129 7.81 5.16 -6.54
N THR A 130 7.75 5.98 -7.58
CA THR A 130 8.49 7.22 -7.73
C THR A 130 7.52 8.36 -8.06
N PRO A 131 7.93 9.64 -8.00
CA PRO A 131 7.05 10.75 -8.39
C PRO A 131 6.53 10.69 -9.82
N LYS A 132 7.19 9.91 -10.69
CA LYS A 132 6.89 9.83 -12.14
C LYS A 132 6.19 8.57 -12.57
N ASN A 133 6.29 7.48 -11.79
CA ASN A 133 5.78 6.17 -12.18
C ASN A 133 4.80 5.61 -11.14
N CYS A 134 3.66 5.17 -11.61
CA CYS A 134 2.66 4.54 -10.76
C CYS A 134 2.00 3.35 -11.44
N ALA A 135 1.41 2.49 -10.63
CA ALA A 135 0.48 1.46 -11.05
C ALA A 135 -0.92 1.80 -10.55
N ILE A 136 -1.92 1.44 -11.32
CA ILE A 136 -3.33 1.61 -10.97
C ILE A 136 -3.99 0.24 -10.98
N TYR A 137 -4.73 -0.06 -9.91
CA TYR A 137 -5.55 -1.26 -9.83
C TYR A 137 -7.01 -0.87 -9.63
N GLU A 138 -7.90 -1.47 -10.44
CA GLU A 138 -9.36 -1.32 -10.34
C GLU A 138 -10.05 -2.63 -10.73
N GLU A 139 -11.24 -2.90 -10.16
CA GLU A 139 -12.11 -4.04 -10.48
C GLU A 139 -13.35 -3.59 -11.24
#